data_850a61483f3dfc87385bc70a97b31cf2
#
_entry.id   850a61483f3dfc87385bc70a97b31cf2
#
_cell.length_a   1.000
_cell.length_b   1.000
_cell.length_c   1.000
_cell.angle_alpha   90.00
_cell.angle_beta   90.00
_cell.angle_gamma   90.00
#
_symmetry.space_group_name_H-M   'P 1'
#
loop_
_entity.id
_entity.type
_entity.pdbx_description
1 polymer ?
#
loop_
_entity_poly.entity_id
_entity_poly.type
_entity_poly.pdbx_seq_one_letter_code
_entity_poly.pdbx_strand_id
1 'polypeptide(L)'
;MFQQPQIRFDRSWYDSFTRRIEQDGPWADWQLFQLAYTSEQHLTVPEFQGLVTPQHLPDLNLLPHQQETAERVIEQMHGKAILADEVGLGKTIEAGLIMKEYMIRGLAKKILILVPASLVLQWAKELNEKFYIPAVPQRKAYMWDQCDIVISSIDTAKRQNHTDAILQQNYDLVIIDEAHKLKNHQTKNYQFVKKIKKKFCLLLTATPVQNRLSELYYLVTLLKPGYLGDADSFFRDYCSGKNKVKNEEKLRELINRIMIRNRRSDTEIDWPKRHIESFDIPLTPEERKVYDSLSTLKNTDVALSLITLQREACSSREALYMTIKKMLASAHSPSTQKILQAISDTIQEVTTNSKAKKVLELTQTIDDKVIIFTEYRATQLYLQWFLQQHGISSVPFRGGFKRNKKDWMRTLFQSNAQVLIATEAGGEGINLQFCHHVINYDLPWNPMRIEQRIGRIHRLGQEHDVHIYNFATKNTIEEHILHLLYEKIDLFETVIGKLDDILTRLELKNIDQEIADIFETSDSEGELRIKIDNLTSILNAEHMEQKGENAQNETGSHT
;
A
#
# COMPACT_ATOMS: atom_id res chain seq x y z
N MET A 1 -3.08 -27.16 50.87
CA MET A 1 -4.54 -27.42 50.88
C MET A 1 -5.13 -26.64 49.69
N PHE A 2 -5.44 -27.29 48.63
CA PHE A 2 -6.14 -26.69 47.52
C PHE A 2 -7.60 -26.55 47.92
N GLN A 3 -8.11 -25.31 48.02
CA GLN A 3 -9.55 -25.09 48.16
C GLN A 3 -10.25 -25.52 46.87
N GLN A 4 -11.16 -26.46 46.95
CA GLN A 4 -12.02 -26.83 45.82
C GLN A 4 -12.88 -25.62 45.42
N PRO A 5 -12.91 -25.27 44.16
CA PRO A 5 -13.75 -24.16 43.70
C PRO A 5 -15.24 -24.49 43.99
N GLN A 6 -15.91 -23.58 44.71
CA GLN A 6 -17.36 -23.68 44.91
C GLN A 6 -18.07 -23.26 43.62
N ILE A 7 -18.62 -24.21 42.91
CA ILE A 7 -19.47 -23.93 41.75
C ILE A 7 -20.85 -23.46 42.27
N ARG A 8 -21.17 -22.19 42.06
CA ARG A 8 -22.51 -21.64 42.31
C ARG A 8 -23.32 -21.75 41.03
N PHE A 9 -24.37 -22.56 41.07
CA PHE A 9 -25.33 -22.62 39.97
C PHE A 9 -26.37 -21.51 40.18
N ASP A 10 -26.46 -20.57 39.22
CA ASP A 10 -27.59 -19.65 39.15
C ASP A 10 -28.78 -20.38 38.58
N ARG A 11 -29.81 -20.58 39.38
CA ARG A 11 -31.07 -21.24 39.00
C ARG A 11 -32.17 -20.25 38.56
N SER A 12 -31.91 -18.97 38.56
CA SER A 12 -32.88 -17.94 38.22
C SER A 12 -33.51 -18.13 36.84
N TRP A 13 -32.72 -18.60 35.88
CA TRP A 13 -33.20 -18.97 34.55
C TRP A 13 -34.19 -20.17 34.63
N TYR A 14 -33.84 -21.22 35.37
CA TYR A 14 -34.67 -22.43 35.49
C TYR A 14 -36.03 -22.09 36.13
N ASP A 15 -36.02 -21.33 37.21
CA ASP A 15 -37.25 -20.92 37.91
C ASP A 15 -38.11 -20.01 37.02
N SER A 16 -37.50 -19.14 36.25
CA SER A 16 -38.19 -18.29 35.25
C SER A 16 -38.80 -19.14 34.12
N PHE A 17 -38.05 -20.10 33.62
CA PHE A 17 -38.50 -20.98 32.54
C PHE A 17 -39.66 -21.91 32.99
N THR A 18 -39.53 -22.53 34.17
CA THR A 18 -40.58 -23.37 34.76
C THR A 18 -41.89 -22.59 34.94
N ARG A 19 -41.81 -21.37 35.44
CA ARG A 19 -42.95 -20.47 35.60
C ARG A 19 -43.65 -20.13 34.27
N ARG A 20 -42.87 -19.94 33.20
CA ARG A 20 -43.39 -19.71 31.84
C ARG A 20 -44.11 -20.95 31.28
N ILE A 21 -43.59 -22.15 31.55
CA ILE A 21 -44.24 -23.41 31.16
C ILE A 21 -45.59 -23.53 31.89
N GLU A 22 -45.62 -23.29 33.19
CA GLU A 22 -46.82 -23.37 34.02
C GLU A 22 -47.91 -22.34 33.61
N GLN A 23 -47.50 -21.20 33.08
CA GLN A 23 -48.38 -20.10 32.64
C GLN A 23 -48.69 -20.13 31.13
N ASP A 24 -48.20 -21.14 30.39
CA ASP A 24 -48.30 -21.24 28.93
C ASP A 24 -47.82 -19.97 28.19
N GLY A 25 -46.67 -19.45 28.59
CA GLY A 25 -46.03 -18.30 27.93
C GLY A 25 -45.79 -17.09 28.83
N PRO A 26 -45.43 -15.94 28.22
CA PRO A 26 -45.41 -15.67 26.78
C PRO A 26 -44.27 -16.38 26.03
N TRP A 27 -44.60 -16.97 24.88
CA TRP A 27 -43.66 -17.61 23.97
C TRP A 27 -43.23 -16.62 22.88
N ALA A 28 -41.95 -16.66 22.52
CA ALA A 28 -41.46 -15.89 21.38
C ALA A 28 -41.83 -16.59 20.07
N ASP A 29 -42.00 -15.80 19.02
CA ASP A 29 -42.11 -16.31 17.66
C ASP A 29 -40.91 -17.17 17.28
N TRP A 30 -41.14 -18.30 16.61
CA TRP A 30 -40.07 -19.23 16.24
C TRP A 30 -39.03 -18.60 15.32
N GLN A 31 -39.43 -17.71 14.42
CA GLN A 31 -38.50 -17.01 13.54
C GLN A 31 -37.61 -16.04 14.34
N LEU A 32 -38.22 -15.33 15.30
CA LEU A 32 -37.48 -14.44 16.21
C LEU A 32 -36.48 -15.22 17.07
N PHE A 33 -36.89 -16.39 17.59
CA PHE A 33 -35.98 -17.28 18.32
C PHE A 33 -34.82 -17.76 17.45
N GLN A 34 -35.10 -18.23 16.22
CA GLN A 34 -34.05 -18.64 15.30
C GLN A 34 -33.08 -17.49 14.98
N LEU A 35 -33.59 -16.27 14.76
CA LEU A 35 -32.77 -15.09 14.51
C LEU A 35 -31.90 -14.76 15.72
N ALA A 36 -32.46 -14.74 16.92
CA ALA A 36 -31.74 -14.51 18.17
C ALA A 36 -30.69 -15.59 18.42
N TYR A 37 -31.03 -16.86 18.25
CA TYR A 37 -30.09 -17.98 18.40
C TYR A 37 -28.94 -17.91 17.40
N THR A 38 -29.23 -17.61 16.14
CA THR A 38 -28.19 -17.43 15.12
C THR A 38 -27.31 -16.20 15.41
N SER A 39 -27.94 -15.12 15.91
CA SER A 39 -27.19 -13.91 16.33
C SER A 39 -26.25 -14.23 17.48
N GLU A 40 -26.73 -14.93 18.52
CA GLU A 40 -25.89 -15.36 19.65
C GLU A 40 -24.75 -16.30 19.20
N GLN A 41 -25.03 -17.26 18.33
CA GLN A 41 -23.98 -18.12 17.78
C GLN A 41 -22.90 -17.33 17.02
N HIS A 42 -23.27 -16.25 16.36
CA HIS A 42 -22.31 -15.37 15.67
C HIS A 42 -21.59 -14.40 16.62
N LEU A 43 -22.19 -14.09 17.77
CA LEU A 43 -21.60 -13.22 18.80
C LEU A 43 -20.71 -13.98 19.79
N THR A 44 -20.99 -15.29 19.99
CA THR A 44 -20.20 -16.12 20.91
C THR A 44 -18.83 -16.45 20.31
N VAL A 45 -17.92 -15.51 20.39
CA VAL A 45 -16.50 -15.80 20.24
C VAL A 45 -16.02 -16.27 21.62
N PRO A 46 -15.41 -17.47 21.76
CA PRO A 46 -14.89 -17.93 23.04
C PRO A 46 -13.95 -16.87 23.63
N GLU A 47 -14.05 -16.62 24.94
CA GLU A 47 -13.08 -15.77 25.62
C GLU A 47 -11.68 -16.36 25.43
N PHE A 48 -10.78 -15.58 24.86
CA PHE A 48 -9.41 -15.96 24.62
C PHE A 48 -8.56 -15.44 25.78
N GLN A 49 -7.82 -16.31 26.41
CA GLN A 49 -6.77 -15.93 27.36
C GLN A 49 -5.42 -16.19 26.70
N GLY A 50 -4.86 -15.16 26.07
CA GLY A 50 -3.57 -15.20 25.38
C GLY A 50 -3.54 -16.06 24.10
N LEU A 51 -2.40 -16.08 23.43
CA LEU A 51 -2.18 -16.84 22.20
C LEU A 51 -1.66 -18.24 22.50
N VAL A 52 -2.24 -19.25 21.87
CA VAL A 52 -1.77 -20.63 21.90
C VAL A 52 -0.73 -20.89 20.79
N THR A 53 -0.88 -20.19 19.68
CA THR A 53 -0.06 -20.36 18.46
C THR A 53 1.45 -20.28 18.69
N PRO A 54 2.03 -19.37 19.52
CA PRO A 54 3.47 -19.31 19.74
C PRO A 54 4.07 -20.64 20.23
N GLN A 55 3.32 -21.40 21.04
CA GLN A 55 3.76 -22.72 21.53
C GLN A 55 3.87 -23.78 20.42
N HIS A 56 3.17 -23.58 19.31
CA HIS A 56 3.15 -24.46 18.15
C HIS A 56 4.06 -24.01 17.00
N LEU A 57 4.83 -22.94 17.19
CA LEU A 57 5.73 -22.36 16.19
C LEU A 57 7.12 -22.10 16.78
N PRO A 58 7.85 -23.15 17.23
CA PRO A 58 9.12 -23.00 17.94
C PRO A 58 10.22 -22.37 17.08
N ASP A 59 10.15 -22.54 15.76
CA ASP A 59 11.13 -22.02 14.82
C ASP A 59 10.85 -20.58 14.36
N LEU A 60 9.72 -19.99 14.79
CA LEU A 60 9.33 -18.62 14.41
C LEU A 60 9.62 -17.65 15.55
N ASN A 61 10.62 -16.80 15.35
CA ASN A 61 10.89 -15.71 16.28
C ASN A 61 9.82 -14.61 16.09
N LEU A 62 8.85 -14.56 17.00
CA LEU A 62 7.77 -13.59 17.01
C LEU A 62 8.20 -12.33 17.76
N LEU A 63 7.95 -11.19 17.18
CA LEU A 63 8.23 -9.91 17.79
C LEU A 63 7.07 -9.46 18.70
N PRO A 64 7.36 -8.69 19.78
CA PRO A 64 6.34 -8.27 20.74
C PRO A 64 5.12 -7.61 20.08
N HIS A 65 5.33 -6.64 19.17
CA HIS A 65 4.24 -5.97 18.47
C HIS A 65 3.37 -6.90 17.62
N GLN A 66 3.95 -7.99 17.06
CA GLN A 66 3.21 -8.98 16.26
C GLN A 66 2.30 -9.84 17.14
N GLN A 67 2.76 -10.19 18.32
CA GLN A 67 1.96 -10.94 19.30
C GLN A 67 0.83 -10.05 19.84
N GLU A 68 1.15 -8.84 20.27
CA GLU A 68 0.18 -7.85 20.76
C GLU A 68 -0.90 -7.54 19.69
N THR A 69 -0.48 -7.36 18.43
CA THR A 69 -1.41 -7.18 17.31
C THR A 69 -2.35 -8.37 17.18
N ALA A 70 -1.83 -9.59 17.22
CA ALA A 70 -2.66 -10.80 17.09
C ALA A 70 -3.63 -10.95 18.27
N GLU A 71 -3.17 -10.76 19.50
CA GLU A 71 -4.01 -10.77 20.71
C GLU A 71 -5.15 -9.76 20.60
N ARG A 72 -4.82 -8.51 20.27
CA ARG A 72 -5.78 -7.44 20.15
C ARG A 72 -6.83 -7.69 19.06
N VAL A 73 -6.42 -8.25 17.91
CA VAL A 73 -7.35 -8.64 16.84
C VAL A 73 -8.31 -9.72 17.30
N ILE A 74 -7.82 -10.70 18.04
CA ILE A 74 -8.60 -11.85 18.49
C ILE A 74 -9.54 -11.44 19.62
N GLU A 75 -9.02 -10.81 20.67
CA GLU A 75 -9.77 -10.50 21.88
C GLU A 75 -10.70 -9.29 21.75
N GLN A 76 -10.20 -8.21 21.13
CA GLN A 76 -10.93 -6.94 21.10
C GLN A 76 -11.66 -6.68 19.79
N MET A 77 -11.08 -7.09 18.67
CA MET A 77 -11.64 -6.82 17.32
C MET A 77 -12.42 -8.01 16.76
N HIS A 78 -12.42 -9.14 17.45
CA HIS A 78 -13.17 -10.35 17.10
C HIS A 78 -12.93 -10.81 15.65
N GLY A 79 -11.65 -10.75 15.21
CA GLY A 79 -11.21 -11.21 13.90
C GLY A 79 -11.64 -10.34 12.72
N LYS A 80 -12.07 -9.10 12.96
CA LYS A 80 -12.41 -8.13 11.93
C LYS A 80 -11.55 -6.89 12.10
N ALA A 81 -10.38 -6.87 11.46
CA ALA A 81 -9.38 -5.83 11.65
C ALA A 81 -8.77 -5.32 10.35
N ILE A 82 -8.33 -4.07 10.38
CA ILE A 82 -7.42 -3.49 9.39
C ILE A 82 -6.04 -3.46 10.02
N LEU A 83 -5.09 -4.23 9.45
CA LEU A 83 -3.68 -4.19 9.83
C LEU A 83 -2.99 -3.14 8.96
N ALA A 84 -2.70 -2.00 9.56
CA ALA A 84 -2.21 -0.80 8.87
C ALA A 84 -0.73 -0.49 9.17
N ASP A 85 0.01 -1.48 9.64
CA ASP A 85 1.40 -1.36 10.02
C ASP A 85 2.28 -0.82 8.91
N GLU A 86 3.36 -0.17 9.29
CA GLU A 86 4.37 0.34 8.37
C GLU A 86 4.93 -0.77 7.47
N VAL A 87 5.42 -0.39 6.30
CA VAL A 87 6.00 -1.35 5.35
C VAL A 87 7.23 -2.03 5.97
N GLY A 88 7.25 -3.37 5.96
CA GLY A 88 8.38 -4.14 6.46
C GLY A 88 8.26 -4.66 7.89
N LEU A 89 7.25 -4.26 8.68
CA LEU A 89 7.01 -4.73 10.06
C LEU A 89 6.47 -6.17 10.16
N GLY A 90 6.05 -6.77 9.05
CA GLY A 90 5.67 -8.18 9.03
C GLY A 90 4.17 -8.45 9.11
N LYS A 91 3.32 -7.59 8.51
CA LYS A 91 1.86 -7.83 8.40
C LYS A 91 1.47 -9.25 7.96
N THR A 92 2.27 -9.88 7.11
CA THR A 92 2.08 -11.29 6.71
C THR A 92 2.25 -12.24 7.90
N ILE A 93 3.20 -11.95 8.80
CA ILE A 93 3.44 -12.74 10.02
C ILE A 93 2.27 -12.58 10.99
N GLU A 94 1.82 -11.36 11.21
CA GLU A 94 0.64 -11.07 12.05
C GLU A 94 -0.60 -11.79 11.53
N ALA A 95 -0.89 -11.67 10.23
CA ALA A 95 -2.01 -12.35 9.61
C ALA A 95 -1.88 -13.89 9.69
N GLY A 96 -0.66 -14.42 9.52
CA GLY A 96 -0.35 -15.85 9.68
C GLY A 96 -0.57 -16.33 11.11
N LEU A 97 -0.17 -15.53 12.10
CA LEU A 97 -0.35 -15.80 13.53
C LEU A 97 -1.85 -15.88 13.90
N ILE A 98 -2.62 -14.86 13.50
CA ILE A 98 -4.08 -14.81 13.71
C ILE A 98 -4.77 -15.99 13.02
N MET A 99 -4.40 -16.27 11.78
CA MET A 99 -4.94 -17.38 11.01
C MET A 99 -4.67 -18.72 11.70
N LYS A 100 -3.43 -18.96 12.14
CA LYS A 100 -3.03 -20.19 12.82
C LYS A 100 -3.77 -20.35 14.15
N GLU A 101 -3.93 -19.27 14.90
CA GLU A 101 -4.69 -19.26 16.16
C GLU A 101 -6.14 -19.71 15.94
N TYR A 102 -6.82 -19.15 14.94
CA TYR A 102 -8.19 -19.56 14.62
C TYR A 102 -8.28 -20.99 14.12
N MET A 103 -7.26 -21.49 13.43
CA MET A 103 -7.21 -22.90 13.00
C MET A 103 -7.03 -23.84 14.18
N ILE A 104 -6.08 -23.56 15.10
CA ILE A 104 -5.83 -24.39 16.31
C ILE A 104 -7.10 -24.44 17.17
N ARG A 105 -7.79 -23.33 17.32
CA ARG A 105 -9.03 -23.25 18.09
C ARG A 105 -10.28 -23.79 17.36
N GLY A 106 -10.12 -24.29 16.13
CA GLY A 106 -11.23 -24.84 15.34
C GLY A 106 -12.22 -23.81 14.82
N LEU A 107 -11.88 -22.51 14.87
CA LEU A 107 -12.77 -21.41 14.45
C LEU A 107 -12.70 -21.11 12.96
N ALA A 108 -11.62 -21.47 12.29
CA ALA A 108 -11.44 -21.27 10.85
C ALA A 108 -10.87 -22.51 10.17
N LYS A 109 -11.59 -23.02 9.18
CA LYS A 109 -11.19 -24.12 8.33
C LYS A 109 -11.18 -23.69 6.85
N LYS A 110 -12.26 -23.09 6.36
CA LYS A 110 -12.36 -22.62 4.98
C LYS A 110 -11.85 -21.17 4.88
N ILE A 111 -10.68 -20.99 4.27
CA ILE A 111 -9.96 -19.70 4.27
C ILE A 111 -9.63 -19.26 2.84
N LEU A 112 -9.91 -17.99 2.55
CA LEU A 112 -9.58 -17.35 1.29
C LEU A 112 -8.57 -16.23 1.51
N ILE A 113 -7.45 -16.27 0.79
CA ILE A 113 -6.40 -15.25 0.85
C ILE A 113 -6.27 -14.59 -0.51
N LEU A 114 -6.59 -13.30 -0.58
CA LEU A 114 -6.53 -12.49 -1.78
C LEU A 114 -5.34 -11.52 -1.69
N VAL A 115 -4.38 -11.70 -2.58
CA VAL A 115 -3.12 -10.94 -2.55
C VAL A 115 -2.77 -10.44 -3.96
N PRO A 116 -1.84 -9.48 -4.12
CA PRO A 116 -1.28 -9.16 -5.43
C PRO A 116 -0.73 -10.41 -6.13
N ALA A 117 -0.88 -10.49 -7.46
CA ALA A 117 -0.48 -11.67 -8.23
C ALA A 117 1.00 -12.05 -8.03
N SER A 118 1.87 -11.08 -7.77
CA SER A 118 3.29 -11.27 -7.47
C SER A 118 3.54 -11.97 -6.13
N LEU A 119 2.64 -11.81 -5.15
CA LEU A 119 2.81 -12.31 -3.78
C LEU A 119 2.23 -13.70 -3.53
N VAL A 120 1.41 -14.24 -4.45
CA VAL A 120 0.68 -15.50 -4.21
C VAL A 120 1.60 -16.68 -3.82
N LEU A 121 2.78 -16.82 -4.47
CA LEU A 121 3.73 -17.90 -4.11
C LEU A 121 4.50 -17.60 -2.82
N GLN A 122 4.85 -16.35 -2.59
CA GLN A 122 5.51 -15.94 -1.37
C GLN A 122 4.61 -16.21 -0.16
N TRP A 123 3.35 -15.80 -0.22
CA TRP A 123 2.37 -16.10 0.82
C TRP A 123 2.21 -17.60 1.05
N ALA A 124 2.09 -18.39 -0.04
CA ALA A 124 2.01 -19.85 0.09
C ALA A 124 3.25 -20.42 0.75
N LYS A 125 4.45 -19.97 0.35
CA LYS A 125 5.71 -20.40 0.93
C LYS A 125 5.80 -20.04 2.41
N GLU A 126 5.55 -18.78 2.76
CA GLU A 126 5.62 -18.32 4.17
C GLU A 126 4.62 -19.04 5.07
N LEU A 127 3.38 -19.23 4.63
CA LEU A 127 2.38 -19.95 5.41
C LEU A 127 2.73 -21.43 5.60
N ASN A 128 3.23 -22.10 4.57
CA ASN A 128 3.61 -23.50 4.66
C ASN A 128 4.88 -23.70 5.51
N GLU A 129 5.93 -22.89 5.28
CA GLU A 129 7.23 -23.09 5.92
C GLU A 129 7.29 -22.55 7.36
N LYS A 130 6.69 -21.37 7.62
CA LYS A 130 6.77 -20.71 8.93
C LYS A 130 5.62 -21.08 9.86
N PHE A 131 4.43 -21.28 9.32
CA PHE A 131 3.21 -21.51 10.12
C PHE A 131 2.69 -22.94 10.03
N TYR A 132 3.30 -23.79 9.20
CA TYR A 132 2.81 -25.15 8.91
C TYR A 132 1.33 -25.15 8.52
N ILE A 133 0.91 -24.16 7.73
CA ILE A 133 -0.43 -24.02 7.21
C ILE A 133 -0.45 -24.50 5.75
N PRO A 134 -1.26 -25.54 5.40
CA PRO A 134 -1.28 -26.12 4.05
C PRO A 134 -2.05 -25.23 3.05
N ALA A 135 -1.56 -24.02 2.85
CA ALA A 135 -2.15 -23.06 1.94
C ALA A 135 -1.70 -23.33 0.49
N VAL A 136 -2.66 -23.40 -0.43
CA VAL A 136 -2.40 -23.74 -1.83
C VAL A 136 -2.63 -22.56 -2.76
N PRO A 137 -1.67 -22.28 -3.67
CA PRO A 137 -1.89 -21.26 -4.71
C PRO A 137 -2.92 -21.76 -5.72
N GLN A 138 -3.93 -20.96 -6.00
CA GLN A 138 -4.96 -21.28 -6.98
C GLN A 138 -4.37 -21.48 -8.37
N ARG A 139 -4.70 -22.61 -9.01
CA ARG A 139 -4.28 -22.96 -10.36
C ARG A 139 -5.45 -23.39 -11.25
N LYS A 140 -6.44 -24.10 -10.68
CA LYS A 140 -7.58 -24.69 -11.41
C LYS A 140 -8.89 -24.37 -10.66
N ALA A 141 -10.01 -24.27 -11.39
CA ALA A 141 -11.30 -23.85 -10.83
C ALA A 141 -11.80 -24.74 -9.69
N TYR A 142 -11.62 -26.06 -9.76
CA TYR A 142 -12.10 -26.99 -8.73
C TYR A 142 -11.46 -26.77 -7.35
N MET A 143 -10.32 -26.09 -7.29
CA MET A 143 -9.64 -25.83 -6.01
C MET A 143 -10.45 -24.95 -5.06
N TRP A 144 -11.38 -24.15 -5.60
CA TRP A 144 -12.26 -23.33 -4.77
C TRP A 144 -13.15 -24.17 -3.84
N ASP A 145 -13.59 -25.31 -4.33
CA ASP A 145 -14.48 -26.24 -3.59
C ASP A 145 -13.68 -27.24 -2.76
N GLN A 146 -12.62 -27.83 -3.35
CA GLN A 146 -11.92 -28.98 -2.76
C GLN A 146 -10.81 -28.60 -1.77
N CYS A 147 -10.24 -27.38 -1.87
CA CYS A 147 -9.19 -26.97 -0.97
C CYS A 147 -9.75 -26.10 0.16
N ASP A 148 -9.34 -26.37 1.39
CA ASP A 148 -9.76 -25.60 2.57
C ASP A 148 -9.13 -24.21 2.57
N ILE A 149 -7.86 -24.09 2.15
CA ILE A 149 -7.09 -22.82 2.21
C ILE A 149 -6.55 -22.49 0.83
N VAL A 150 -7.09 -21.45 0.20
CA VAL A 150 -6.73 -21.05 -1.17
C VAL A 150 -6.19 -19.64 -1.21
N ILE A 151 -5.04 -19.47 -1.88
CA ILE A 151 -4.42 -18.17 -2.14
C ILE A 151 -4.58 -17.83 -3.61
N SER A 152 -5.08 -16.65 -3.91
CA SER A 152 -5.25 -16.16 -5.28
C SER A 152 -5.03 -14.65 -5.39
N SER A 153 -4.90 -14.16 -6.63
CA SER A 153 -5.02 -12.72 -6.85
C SER A 153 -6.49 -12.30 -7.02
N ILE A 154 -6.82 -11.09 -6.57
CA ILE A 154 -8.15 -10.50 -6.79
C ILE A 154 -8.49 -10.51 -8.29
N ASP A 155 -7.52 -10.22 -9.15
CA ASP A 155 -7.71 -10.20 -10.61
C ASP A 155 -8.04 -11.57 -11.20
N THR A 156 -7.56 -12.64 -10.60
CA THR A 156 -7.97 -14.00 -10.97
C THR A 156 -9.32 -14.35 -10.39
N ALA A 157 -9.51 -14.11 -9.11
CA ALA A 157 -10.72 -14.47 -8.36
C ALA A 157 -12.00 -13.80 -8.91
N LYS A 158 -11.92 -12.55 -9.39
CA LYS A 158 -13.05 -11.80 -9.94
C LYS A 158 -13.43 -12.18 -11.39
N ARG A 159 -12.69 -13.09 -12.05
CA ARG A 159 -13.06 -13.55 -13.40
C ARG A 159 -14.30 -14.41 -13.33
N GLN A 160 -15.17 -14.27 -14.33
CA GLN A 160 -16.49 -14.90 -14.34
C GLN A 160 -16.46 -16.42 -14.11
N ASN A 161 -15.47 -17.11 -14.66
CA ASN A 161 -15.29 -18.55 -14.47
C ASN A 161 -14.84 -18.98 -13.06
N HIS A 162 -14.51 -18.05 -12.17
CA HIS A 162 -14.12 -18.30 -10.78
C HIS A 162 -15.10 -17.68 -9.77
N THR A 163 -15.72 -16.57 -10.15
CA THR A 163 -16.58 -15.77 -9.25
C THR A 163 -17.71 -16.60 -8.63
N ASP A 164 -18.43 -17.37 -9.43
CA ASP A 164 -19.59 -18.13 -8.95
C ASP A 164 -19.17 -19.20 -7.93
N ALA A 165 -18.11 -19.94 -8.21
CA ALA A 165 -17.60 -20.94 -7.27
C ALA A 165 -17.14 -20.31 -5.95
N ILE A 166 -16.54 -19.11 -5.97
CA ILE A 166 -16.11 -18.39 -4.77
C ILE A 166 -17.31 -17.88 -3.98
N LEU A 167 -18.30 -17.27 -4.65
CA LEU A 167 -19.46 -16.67 -3.98
C LEU A 167 -20.44 -17.70 -3.40
N GLN A 168 -20.40 -18.95 -3.86
CA GLN A 168 -21.16 -20.07 -3.31
C GLN A 168 -20.58 -20.57 -1.98
N GLN A 169 -19.28 -20.35 -1.73
CA GLN A 169 -18.62 -20.77 -0.50
C GLN A 169 -18.98 -19.87 0.69
N ASN A 170 -18.95 -20.45 1.89
CA ASN A 170 -18.96 -19.74 3.15
C ASN A 170 -17.54 -19.80 3.73
N TYR A 171 -16.82 -18.68 3.73
CA TYR A 171 -15.47 -18.62 4.28
C TYR A 171 -15.50 -18.29 5.77
N ASP A 172 -14.74 -19.03 6.56
CA ASP A 172 -14.53 -18.67 7.96
C ASP A 172 -13.66 -17.42 8.07
N LEU A 173 -12.58 -17.36 7.28
CA LEU A 173 -11.65 -16.23 7.27
C LEU A 173 -11.33 -15.78 5.83
N VAL A 174 -11.41 -14.47 5.60
CA VAL A 174 -10.92 -13.84 4.36
C VAL A 174 -9.81 -12.86 4.70
N ILE A 175 -8.64 -13.04 4.10
CA ILE A 175 -7.49 -12.15 4.23
C ILE A 175 -7.28 -11.43 2.89
N ILE A 176 -7.13 -10.11 2.93
CA ILE A 176 -6.91 -9.30 1.73
C ILE A 176 -5.67 -8.43 1.93
N ASP A 177 -4.64 -8.73 1.16
CA ASP A 177 -3.41 -7.94 1.16
C ASP A 177 -3.49 -6.80 0.14
N GLU A 178 -2.79 -5.69 0.41
CA GLU A 178 -2.87 -4.44 -0.33
C GLU A 178 -4.32 -3.93 -0.47
N ALA A 179 -5.04 -3.93 0.65
CA ALA A 179 -6.46 -3.58 0.71
C ALA A 179 -6.78 -2.15 0.26
N HIS A 180 -5.79 -1.25 0.18
CA HIS A 180 -5.94 0.08 -0.41
C HIS A 180 -6.47 0.05 -1.87
N LYS A 181 -6.32 -1.08 -2.58
CA LYS A 181 -6.90 -1.29 -3.92
C LYS A 181 -8.43 -1.43 -3.91
N LEU A 182 -9.05 -1.51 -2.72
CA LEU A 182 -10.50 -1.61 -2.50
C LEU A 182 -11.15 -0.30 -2.03
N LYS A 183 -10.42 0.79 -1.99
CA LYS A 183 -10.89 2.08 -1.48
C LYS A 183 -12.01 2.76 -2.31
N ASN A 184 -12.19 2.36 -3.55
CA ASN A 184 -13.25 2.87 -4.42
C ASN A 184 -14.36 1.84 -4.60
N HIS A 185 -15.55 2.15 -4.04
CA HIS A 185 -16.73 1.28 -4.05
C HIS A 185 -17.29 0.96 -5.44
N GLN A 186 -17.00 1.78 -6.45
CA GLN A 186 -17.46 1.59 -7.83
C GLN A 186 -16.64 0.56 -8.60
N THR A 187 -15.45 0.20 -8.09
CA THR A 187 -14.56 -0.74 -8.79
C THR A 187 -15.09 -2.17 -8.75
N LYS A 188 -14.80 -2.92 -9.81
CA LYS A 188 -15.11 -4.36 -9.88
C LYS A 188 -14.48 -5.15 -8.73
N ASN A 189 -13.30 -4.74 -8.25
CA ASN A 189 -12.63 -5.39 -7.13
C ASN A 189 -13.44 -5.23 -5.84
N TYR A 190 -13.87 -4.03 -5.52
CA TYR A 190 -14.69 -3.75 -4.34
C TYR A 190 -16.00 -4.51 -4.38
N GLN A 191 -16.74 -4.43 -5.50
CA GLN A 191 -18.03 -5.08 -5.67
C GLN A 191 -17.93 -6.62 -5.56
N PHE A 192 -16.84 -7.20 -6.03
CA PHE A 192 -16.58 -8.62 -5.87
C PHE A 192 -16.35 -8.99 -4.41
N VAL A 193 -15.42 -8.30 -3.73
CA VAL A 193 -15.08 -8.58 -2.32
C VAL A 193 -16.27 -8.37 -1.37
N LYS A 194 -17.10 -7.37 -1.65
CA LYS A 194 -18.33 -7.08 -0.88
C LYS A 194 -19.30 -8.28 -0.87
N LYS A 195 -19.37 -9.03 -1.97
CA LYS A 195 -20.28 -10.18 -2.11
C LYS A 195 -19.76 -11.47 -1.45
N ILE A 196 -18.49 -11.55 -1.08
CA ILE A 196 -17.90 -12.75 -0.46
C ILE A 196 -18.47 -12.90 0.95
N LYS A 197 -19.07 -14.08 1.22
CA LYS A 197 -19.55 -14.45 2.55
C LYS A 197 -18.37 -14.82 3.44
N LYS A 198 -18.25 -14.18 4.60
CA LYS A 198 -17.12 -14.35 5.52
C LYS A 198 -17.52 -14.11 6.96
N LYS A 199 -16.97 -14.94 7.87
CA LYS A 199 -17.14 -14.76 9.32
C LYS A 199 -16.11 -13.77 9.85
N PHE A 200 -14.83 -14.03 9.61
CA PHE A 200 -13.70 -13.17 9.96
C PHE A 200 -13.11 -12.51 8.72
N CYS A 201 -12.50 -11.35 8.89
CA CYS A 201 -11.91 -10.60 7.78
C CYS A 201 -10.71 -9.77 8.24
N LEU A 202 -9.57 -9.95 7.58
CA LEU A 202 -8.38 -9.14 7.79
C LEU A 202 -8.06 -8.36 6.50
N LEU A 203 -7.95 -7.05 6.63
CA LEU A 203 -7.53 -6.16 5.56
C LEU A 203 -6.11 -5.66 5.87
N LEU A 204 -5.14 -6.01 5.05
CA LEU A 204 -3.74 -5.63 5.22
C LEU A 204 -3.40 -4.50 4.26
N THR A 205 -2.86 -3.41 4.78
CA THR A 205 -2.40 -2.30 3.96
C THR A 205 -1.41 -1.43 4.73
N ALA A 206 -0.41 -0.87 4.08
CA ALA A 206 0.43 0.14 4.71
C ALA A 206 -0.20 1.55 4.63
N THR A 207 -1.22 1.73 3.78
CA THR A 207 -1.85 3.02 3.48
C THR A 207 -3.36 2.86 3.48
N PRO A 208 -4.01 2.81 4.64
CA PRO A 208 -5.46 2.62 4.73
C PRO A 208 -6.24 3.78 4.11
N VAL A 209 -5.67 4.97 4.15
CA VAL A 209 -6.18 6.19 3.51
C VAL A 209 -5.05 6.84 2.71
N GLN A 210 -5.35 7.30 1.51
CA GLN A 210 -4.39 8.02 0.67
C GLN A 210 -4.85 9.45 0.38
N ASN A 211 -6.12 9.64 0.05
CA ASN A 211 -6.60 10.91 -0.47
C ASN A 211 -7.92 11.41 0.14
N ARG A 212 -8.79 10.54 0.64
CA ARG A 212 -10.16 10.94 1.08
C ARG A 212 -10.67 10.08 2.24
N LEU A 213 -11.43 10.71 3.14
CA LEU A 213 -12.12 10.01 4.23
C LEU A 213 -13.09 8.92 3.71
N SER A 214 -13.64 9.09 2.51
CA SER A 214 -14.45 8.08 1.85
C SER A 214 -13.73 6.75 1.63
N GLU A 215 -12.41 6.77 1.43
CA GLU A 215 -11.62 5.54 1.27
C GLU A 215 -11.65 4.69 2.54
N LEU A 216 -11.51 5.34 3.70
CA LEU A 216 -11.62 4.69 5.00
C LEU A 216 -13.03 4.13 5.23
N TYR A 217 -14.06 4.94 4.94
CA TYR A 217 -15.45 4.52 5.07
C TYR A 217 -15.73 3.23 4.28
N TYR A 218 -15.26 3.16 3.03
CA TYR A 218 -15.50 1.98 2.21
C TYR A 218 -14.70 0.76 2.67
N LEU A 219 -13.47 0.92 3.14
CA LEU A 219 -12.70 -0.19 3.73
C LEU A 219 -13.37 -0.72 5.01
N VAL A 220 -13.81 0.18 5.88
CA VAL A 220 -14.53 -0.22 7.11
C VAL A 220 -15.88 -0.90 6.77
N THR A 221 -16.59 -0.42 5.76
CA THR A 221 -17.84 -1.04 5.31
C THR A 221 -17.63 -2.46 4.76
N LEU A 222 -16.49 -2.74 4.12
CA LEU A 222 -16.15 -4.12 3.72
C LEU A 222 -15.87 -5.04 4.91
N LEU A 223 -15.29 -4.48 5.97
CA LEU A 223 -14.91 -5.20 7.19
C LEU A 223 -16.13 -5.45 8.10
N LYS A 224 -16.82 -4.37 8.44
CA LYS A 224 -18.00 -4.35 9.31
C LYS A 224 -19.12 -3.49 8.68
N PRO A 225 -20.00 -4.07 7.85
CA PRO A 225 -21.11 -3.32 7.26
C PRO A 225 -21.96 -2.63 8.33
N GLY A 226 -22.25 -1.34 8.14
CA GLY A 226 -23.06 -0.54 9.06
C GLY A 226 -22.32 0.00 10.31
N TYR A 227 -21.07 -0.36 10.54
CA TYR A 227 -20.32 0.07 11.74
C TYR A 227 -20.16 1.60 11.84
N LEU A 228 -19.96 2.28 10.72
CA LEU A 228 -19.87 3.74 10.64
C LEU A 228 -21.21 4.41 10.24
N GLY A 229 -22.32 3.68 10.25
CA GLY A 229 -23.61 4.15 9.74
C GLY A 229 -23.72 4.10 8.22
N ASP A 230 -24.73 4.75 7.68
CA ASP A 230 -24.86 4.94 6.23
C ASP A 230 -23.93 6.05 5.72
N ALA A 231 -23.70 6.08 4.40
CA ALA A 231 -22.73 7.01 3.81
C ALA A 231 -23.10 8.48 4.04
N ASP A 232 -24.40 8.82 3.89
CA ASP A 232 -24.86 10.21 4.00
C ASP A 232 -24.71 10.72 5.44
N SER A 233 -25.04 9.90 6.42
CA SER A 233 -24.83 10.20 7.84
C SER A 233 -23.35 10.34 8.16
N PHE A 234 -22.51 9.42 7.70
CA PHE A 234 -21.08 9.46 7.93
C PHE A 234 -20.45 10.74 7.37
N PHE A 235 -20.72 11.08 6.11
CA PHE A 235 -20.15 12.27 5.51
C PHE A 235 -20.68 13.56 6.15
N ARG A 236 -21.95 13.61 6.55
CA ARG A 236 -22.51 14.76 7.28
C ARG A 236 -21.84 14.95 8.65
N ASP A 237 -21.61 13.85 9.37
CA ASP A 237 -21.16 13.88 10.76
C ASP A 237 -19.64 14.04 10.88
N TYR A 238 -18.87 13.54 9.89
CA TYR A 238 -17.41 13.51 9.93
C TYR A 238 -16.73 14.32 8.82
N CYS A 239 -17.43 14.84 7.81
CA CYS A 239 -16.86 15.67 6.77
C CYS A 239 -17.37 17.11 6.84
N SER A 240 -16.46 18.11 6.78
CA SER A 240 -16.76 19.51 6.65
C SER A 240 -16.14 20.06 5.37
N GLY A 241 -16.94 20.24 4.30
CA GLY A 241 -16.44 20.61 2.98
C GLY A 241 -15.71 19.46 2.28
N LYS A 242 -14.78 19.79 1.38
CA LYS A 242 -14.12 18.75 0.57
C LYS A 242 -13.12 17.91 1.36
N ASN A 243 -12.51 18.41 2.47
CA ASN A 243 -11.34 17.76 3.11
C ASN A 243 -11.22 17.97 4.63
N LYS A 244 -12.13 18.66 5.32
CA LYS A 244 -12.04 18.83 6.79
C LYS A 244 -12.81 17.74 7.53
N VAL A 245 -12.16 17.17 8.55
CA VAL A 245 -12.77 16.17 9.44
C VAL A 245 -13.50 16.90 10.58
N LYS A 246 -14.75 16.50 10.84
CA LYS A 246 -15.51 16.89 12.03
C LYS A 246 -15.47 15.75 13.02
N ASN A 247 -15.65 16.06 14.31
CA ASN A 247 -15.75 15.06 15.37
C ASN A 247 -14.57 14.05 15.33
N GLU A 248 -13.36 14.58 15.15
CA GLU A 248 -12.14 13.79 14.93
C GLU A 248 -11.90 12.77 16.04
N GLU A 249 -12.01 13.19 17.31
CA GLU A 249 -11.80 12.30 18.48
C GLU A 249 -12.74 11.09 18.45
N LYS A 250 -14.03 11.33 18.16
CA LYS A 250 -15.02 10.25 18.05
C LYS A 250 -14.71 9.31 16.88
N LEU A 251 -14.32 9.86 15.74
CA LEU A 251 -13.92 9.05 14.60
C LEU A 251 -12.67 8.22 14.92
N ARG A 252 -11.68 8.83 15.57
CA ARG A 252 -10.44 8.18 16.02
C ARG A 252 -10.75 7.00 16.95
N GLU A 253 -11.61 7.20 17.93
CA GLU A 253 -12.03 6.14 18.85
C GLU A 253 -12.68 4.97 18.10
N LEU A 254 -13.59 5.25 17.16
CA LEU A 254 -14.22 4.23 16.33
C LEU A 254 -13.21 3.45 15.48
N ILE A 255 -12.26 4.15 14.87
CA ILE A 255 -11.24 3.52 14.01
C ILE A 255 -10.25 2.70 14.84
N ASN A 256 -9.84 3.16 16.01
CA ASN A 256 -8.95 2.42 16.93
C ASN A 256 -9.50 1.06 17.37
N ARG A 257 -10.83 0.87 17.34
CA ARG A 257 -11.48 -0.40 17.65
C ARG A 257 -11.46 -1.41 16.51
N ILE A 258 -11.00 -1.03 15.31
CA ILE A 258 -10.99 -1.89 14.12
C ILE A 258 -9.71 -1.81 13.30
N MET A 259 -8.78 -0.93 13.67
CA MET A 259 -7.51 -0.74 12.98
C MET A 259 -6.35 -0.77 13.96
N ILE A 260 -5.29 -1.45 13.59
CA ILE A 260 -4.01 -1.45 14.29
C ILE A 260 -2.96 -0.87 13.37
N ARG A 261 -2.10 -0.04 13.91
CA ARG A 261 -0.96 0.53 13.21
C ARG A 261 0.24 0.61 14.14
N ASN A 262 1.26 -0.13 13.81
CA ASN A 262 2.56 -0.07 14.43
C ASN A 262 3.56 0.64 13.51
N ARG A 263 4.53 1.33 14.07
CA ARG A 263 5.63 1.98 13.38
C ARG A 263 6.94 1.31 13.75
N ARG A 264 7.96 1.54 12.95
CA ARG A 264 9.33 1.16 13.31
C ARG A 264 9.81 1.85 14.57
N SER A 265 9.49 3.14 14.73
CA SER A 265 9.79 3.92 15.93
C SER A 265 9.19 3.36 17.22
N ASP A 266 8.07 2.66 17.11
CA ASP A 266 7.33 2.10 18.25
C ASP A 266 7.81 0.68 18.61
N THR A 267 8.75 0.13 17.82
CA THR A 267 9.34 -1.19 18.04
C THR A 267 10.70 -1.06 18.69
N GLU A 268 11.02 -1.93 19.65
CA GLU A 268 12.33 -2.03 20.29
C GLU A 268 13.40 -2.69 19.40
N ILE A 269 13.22 -2.63 18.08
CA ILE A 269 14.11 -3.27 17.11
C ILE A 269 15.18 -2.26 16.69
N ASP A 270 16.44 -2.69 16.75
CA ASP A 270 17.55 -1.93 16.17
C ASP A 270 17.49 -2.08 14.63
N TRP A 271 16.94 -1.07 13.97
CA TRP A 271 16.80 -1.03 12.52
C TRP A 271 18.09 -0.58 11.87
N PRO A 272 18.54 -1.21 10.77
CA PRO A 272 19.63 -0.67 9.96
C PRO A 272 19.34 0.77 9.54
N LYS A 273 20.38 1.60 9.53
CA LYS A 273 20.25 3.02 9.18
C LYS A 273 19.94 3.21 7.72
N ARG A 274 19.25 4.29 7.41
CA ARG A 274 18.99 4.75 6.05
C ARG A 274 19.95 5.88 5.71
N HIS A 275 20.76 5.70 4.66
CA HIS A 275 21.61 6.74 4.10
C HIS A 275 20.96 7.23 2.80
N ILE A 276 20.46 8.46 2.81
CA ILE A 276 19.76 9.05 1.67
C ILE A 276 20.67 10.08 1.02
N GLU A 277 20.94 9.88 -0.26
CA GLU A 277 21.71 10.80 -1.09
C GLU A 277 20.87 11.24 -2.28
N SER A 278 20.90 12.54 -2.60
CA SER A 278 20.21 13.08 -3.75
C SER A 278 21.20 13.71 -4.73
N PHE A 279 20.98 13.44 -5.99
CA PHE A 279 21.82 13.92 -7.08
C PHE A 279 21.03 14.83 -8.01
N ASP A 280 21.43 16.11 -8.04
CA ASP A 280 20.96 17.08 -9.01
C ASP A 280 21.78 16.96 -10.29
N ILE A 281 21.22 16.29 -11.29
CA ILE A 281 21.90 15.91 -12.52
C ILE A 281 21.62 16.96 -13.60
N PRO A 282 22.66 17.69 -14.08
CA PRO A 282 22.45 18.64 -15.17
C PRO A 282 22.16 17.91 -16.48
N LEU A 283 21.18 18.40 -17.23
CA LEU A 283 20.91 17.96 -18.59
C LEU A 283 22.07 18.37 -19.53
N THR A 284 22.40 17.53 -20.51
CA THR A 284 23.26 17.94 -21.60
C THR A 284 22.60 19.05 -22.43
N PRO A 285 23.37 19.82 -23.24
CA PRO A 285 22.76 20.85 -24.10
C PRO A 285 21.67 20.29 -25.02
N GLU A 286 21.86 19.08 -25.53
CA GLU A 286 20.89 18.40 -26.40
C GLU A 286 19.64 17.98 -25.64
N GLU A 287 19.81 17.38 -24.44
CA GLU A 287 18.68 17.04 -23.56
C GLU A 287 17.90 18.30 -23.14
N ARG A 288 18.59 19.39 -22.81
CA ARG A 288 17.98 20.68 -22.47
C ARG A 288 17.16 21.24 -23.64
N LYS A 289 17.71 21.22 -24.86
CA LYS A 289 17.02 21.65 -26.07
C LYS A 289 15.72 20.88 -26.27
N VAL A 290 15.72 19.56 -26.05
CA VAL A 290 14.54 18.71 -26.12
C VAL A 290 13.52 19.11 -25.04
N TYR A 291 13.97 19.24 -23.79
CA TYR A 291 13.10 19.59 -22.67
C TYR A 291 12.42 20.94 -22.88
N ASP A 292 13.15 21.96 -23.28
CA ASP A 292 12.64 23.32 -23.52
C ASP A 292 11.67 23.35 -24.71
N SER A 293 11.92 22.55 -25.76
CA SER A 293 11.03 22.44 -26.92
C SER A 293 9.61 21.97 -26.58
N LEU A 294 9.45 21.21 -25.50
CA LEU A 294 8.13 20.75 -25.04
C LEU A 294 7.18 21.90 -24.68
N SER A 295 7.73 23.05 -24.26
CA SER A 295 6.93 24.24 -23.94
C SER A 295 6.08 24.71 -25.12
N THR A 296 6.48 24.44 -26.36
CA THR A 296 5.73 24.78 -27.58
C THR A 296 4.39 24.05 -27.69
N LEU A 297 4.19 22.97 -26.94
CA LEU A 297 2.93 22.21 -26.89
C LEU A 297 1.87 22.84 -25.97
N LYS A 298 2.23 23.84 -25.17
CA LYS A 298 1.37 24.43 -24.13
C LYS A 298 0.02 24.97 -24.70
N ASN A 299 0.03 25.46 -25.93
CA ASN A 299 -1.13 26.03 -26.59
C ASN A 299 -1.78 25.12 -27.65
N THR A 300 -1.58 23.82 -27.52
CA THR A 300 -2.14 22.82 -28.44
C THR A 300 -3.19 21.95 -27.75
N ASP A 301 -3.91 21.17 -28.54
CA ASP A 301 -4.89 20.17 -28.08
C ASP A 301 -4.29 19.04 -27.24
N VAL A 302 -2.96 18.93 -27.17
CA VAL A 302 -2.20 17.95 -26.40
C VAL A 302 -1.54 18.53 -25.14
N ALA A 303 -1.87 19.76 -24.75
CA ALA A 303 -1.29 20.46 -23.59
C ALA A 303 -1.43 19.66 -22.27
N LEU A 304 -2.54 18.95 -22.05
CA LEU A 304 -2.80 18.09 -20.89
C LEU A 304 -1.75 16.99 -20.68
N SER A 305 -0.97 16.66 -21.71
CA SER A 305 0.09 15.65 -21.63
C SER A 305 1.46 16.23 -21.32
N LEU A 306 1.59 17.57 -21.20
CA LEU A 306 2.89 18.25 -21.11
C LEU A 306 3.75 17.77 -19.94
N ILE A 307 3.15 17.67 -18.75
CA ILE A 307 3.84 17.17 -17.54
C ILE A 307 4.38 15.76 -17.76
N THR A 308 3.58 14.89 -18.36
CA THR A 308 4.01 13.51 -18.67
C THR A 308 5.21 13.52 -19.62
N LEU A 309 5.15 14.36 -20.68
CA LEU A 309 6.25 14.49 -21.65
C LEU A 309 7.53 15.06 -21.01
N GLN A 310 7.41 16.06 -20.13
CA GLN A 310 8.53 16.61 -19.37
C GLN A 310 9.18 15.56 -18.49
N ARG A 311 8.41 14.74 -17.80
CA ARG A 311 8.93 13.62 -16.98
C ARG A 311 9.58 12.53 -17.83
N GLU A 312 9.00 12.21 -18.99
CA GLU A 312 9.60 11.27 -19.94
C GLU A 312 10.94 11.80 -20.49
N ALA A 313 11.01 13.10 -20.78
CA ALA A 313 12.24 13.77 -21.21
C ALA A 313 13.35 13.70 -20.16
N CYS A 314 13.01 13.89 -18.88
CA CYS A 314 13.93 13.73 -17.75
C CYS A 314 14.36 12.26 -17.56
N SER A 315 13.55 11.31 -17.91
CA SER A 315 13.85 9.88 -17.77
C SER A 315 14.76 9.37 -18.89
N SER A 316 14.29 9.41 -20.14
CA SER A 316 15.08 9.03 -21.31
C SER A 316 14.47 9.53 -22.61
N ARG A 317 15.33 9.78 -23.62
CA ARG A 317 14.86 10.08 -24.98
C ARG A 317 13.96 8.98 -25.54
N GLU A 318 14.21 7.71 -25.19
CA GLU A 318 13.45 6.55 -25.64
C GLU A 318 12.02 6.59 -25.11
N ALA A 319 11.84 7.01 -23.84
CA ALA A 319 10.51 7.15 -23.24
C ALA A 319 9.72 8.25 -23.95
N LEU A 320 10.30 9.44 -24.08
CA LEU A 320 9.68 10.57 -24.76
C LEU A 320 9.38 10.25 -26.23
N TYR A 321 10.34 9.69 -26.96
CA TYR A 321 10.16 9.33 -28.37
C TYR A 321 8.97 8.39 -28.61
N MET A 322 8.80 7.39 -27.74
CA MET A 322 7.69 6.45 -27.86
C MET A 322 6.32 7.12 -27.71
N THR A 323 6.22 8.12 -26.84
CA THR A 323 4.98 8.87 -26.63
C THR A 323 4.75 9.88 -27.76
N ILE A 324 5.75 10.65 -28.16
CA ILE A 324 5.67 11.58 -29.31
C ILE A 324 5.26 10.83 -30.58
N LYS A 325 5.85 9.66 -30.85
CA LYS A 325 5.48 8.81 -31.99
C LYS A 325 4.01 8.39 -31.98
N LYS A 326 3.47 8.05 -30.81
CA LYS A 326 2.03 7.70 -30.67
C LYS A 326 1.16 8.94 -30.91
N MET A 327 1.56 10.08 -30.36
CA MET A 327 0.83 11.35 -30.52
C MET A 327 0.81 11.80 -31.98
N LEU A 328 1.93 11.67 -32.71
CA LEU A 328 2.02 11.92 -34.15
C LEU A 328 1.03 11.06 -34.94
N ALA A 329 0.88 9.79 -34.60
CA ALA A 329 -0.05 8.87 -35.26
C ALA A 329 -1.54 9.20 -34.99
N SER A 330 -1.84 9.89 -33.88
CA SER A 330 -3.20 10.24 -33.47
C SER A 330 -3.56 11.73 -33.63
N ALA A 331 -2.61 12.58 -33.96
CA ALA A 331 -2.82 14.01 -34.10
C ALA A 331 -3.64 14.35 -35.35
N HIS A 332 -4.72 15.10 -35.18
CA HIS A 332 -5.62 15.50 -36.26
C HIS A 332 -5.30 16.92 -36.79
N SER A 333 -4.68 17.78 -35.97
CA SER A 333 -4.32 19.15 -36.38
C SER A 333 -2.97 19.17 -37.12
N PRO A 334 -2.91 19.75 -38.35
CA PRO A 334 -1.63 19.86 -39.07
C PRO A 334 -0.59 20.72 -38.34
N SER A 335 -1.04 21.74 -37.54
CA SER A 335 -0.14 22.57 -36.73
C SER A 335 0.50 21.73 -35.61
N THR A 336 -0.29 20.97 -34.90
CA THR A 336 0.20 20.05 -33.82
C THR A 336 1.15 19.00 -34.39
N GLN A 337 0.85 18.43 -35.57
CA GLN A 337 1.74 17.47 -36.24
C GLN A 337 3.10 18.07 -36.56
N LYS A 338 3.15 19.33 -37.06
CA LYS A 338 4.44 20.00 -37.34
C LYS A 338 5.27 20.21 -36.07
N ILE A 339 4.64 20.62 -34.97
CA ILE A 339 5.32 20.81 -33.68
C ILE A 339 5.86 19.46 -33.17
N LEU A 340 5.04 18.42 -33.16
CA LEU A 340 5.42 17.08 -32.72
C LEU A 340 6.55 16.50 -33.58
N GLN A 341 6.54 16.76 -34.90
CA GLN A 341 7.61 16.33 -35.80
C GLN A 341 8.91 17.06 -35.48
N ALA A 342 8.90 18.38 -35.28
CA ALA A 342 10.08 19.14 -34.89
C ALA A 342 10.67 18.65 -33.56
N ILE A 343 9.83 18.33 -32.56
CA ILE A 343 10.27 17.73 -31.30
C ILE A 343 10.89 16.36 -31.57
N SER A 344 10.26 15.51 -32.38
CA SER A 344 10.78 14.20 -32.74
C SER A 344 12.17 14.28 -33.40
N ASP A 345 12.39 15.26 -34.26
CA ASP A 345 13.68 15.48 -34.91
C ASP A 345 14.74 15.92 -33.88
N THR A 346 14.39 16.82 -32.95
CA THR A 346 15.28 17.24 -31.86
C THR A 346 15.65 16.08 -30.93
N ILE A 347 14.71 15.16 -30.63
CA ILE A 347 14.99 13.95 -29.83
C ILE A 347 16.09 13.09 -30.46
N GLN A 348 16.14 13.02 -31.80
CA GLN A 348 17.15 12.20 -32.49
C GLN A 348 18.57 12.77 -32.37
N GLU A 349 18.73 14.05 -32.09
CA GLU A 349 20.03 14.70 -31.85
C GLU A 349 20.64 14.25 -30.51
N VAL A 350 19.84 13.79 -29.54
CA VAL A 350 20.32 13.36 -28.22
C VAL A 350 21.07 12.04 -28.32
N THR A 351 22.36 12.06 -28.08
CA THR A 351 23.24 10.87 -28.17
C THR A 351 23.52 10.25 -26.80
N THR A 352 23.42 11.03 -25.73
CA THR A 352 23.79 10.63 -24.38
C THR A 352 22.66 10.91 -23.40
N ASN A 353 22.60 10.12 -22.32
CA ASN A 353 21.64 10.33 -21.23
C ASN A 353 22.41 10.60 -19.93
N SER A 354 22.21 11.78 -19.36
CA SER A 354 22.90 12.27 -18.15
C SER A 354 22.67 11.36 -16.95
N LYS A 355 21.44 10.96 -16.71
CA LYS A 355 21.09 10.04 -15.60
C LYS A 355 21.71 8.66 -15.78
N ALA A 356 21.72 8.12 -17.01
CA ALA A 356 22.31 6.80 -17.27
C ALA A 356 23.82 6.81 -17.04
N LYS A 357 24.51 7.92 -17.35
CA LYS A 357 25.95 8.09 -17.00
C LYS A 357 26.14 8.06 -15.48
N LYS A 358 25.27 8.73 -14.71
CA LYS A 358 25.36 8.72 -13.24
C LYS A 358 25.04 7.33 -12.65
N VAL A 359 24.10 6.58 -13.25
CA VAL A 359 23.89 5.17 -12.90
C VAL A 359 25.16 4.36 -13.10
N LEU A 360 25.83 4.52 -14.25
CA LEU A 360 27.06 3.78 -14.56
C LEU A 360 28.16 4.09 -13.54
N GLU A 361 28.39 5.37 -13.24
CA GLU A 361 29.35 5.82 -12.22
C GLU A 361 29.07 5.16 -10.86
N LEU A 362 27.83 5.23 -10.38
CA LEU A 362 27.46 4.64 -9.10
C LEU A 362 27.58 3.11 -9.09
N THR A 363 27.12 2.44 -10.15
CA THR A 363 27.19 0.97 -10.22
C THR A 363 28.62 0.44 -10.34
N GLN A 364 29.54 1.23 -10.88
CA GLN A 364 30.97 0.90 -10.89
C GLN A 364 31.64 1.11 -9.53
N THR A 365 31.15 2.08 -8.74
CA THR A 365 31.68 2.37 -7.40
C THR A 365 31.13 1.39 -6.36
N ILE A 366 29.85 0.98 -6.53
CA ILE A 366 29.18 0.04 -5.61
C ILE A 366 29.55 -1.38 -6.04
N ASP A 367 30.42 -2.04 -5.27
CA ASP A 367 30.79 -3.45 -5.51
C ASP A 367 29.78 -4.42 -4.89
N ASP A 368 28.48 -4.14 -5.10
CA ASP A 368 27.38 -4.94 -4.60
C ASP A 368 26.15 -4.80 -5.52
N LYS A 369 25.05 -5.47 -5.10
CA LYS A 369 23.79 -5.47 -5.82
C LYS A 369 23.05 -4.16 -5.68
N VAL A 370 22.51 -3.68 -6.80
CA VAL A 370 21.76 -2.42 -6.87
C VAL A 370 20.41 -2.63 -7.53
N ILE A 371 19.37 -2.04 -6.93
CA ILE A 371 18.03 -1.98 -7.52
C ILE A 371 17.81 -0.59 -8.11
N ILE A 372 17.43 -0.52 -9.38
CA ILE A 372 17.05 0.72 -10.05
C ILE A 372 15.56 0.73 -10.30
N PHE A 373 14.86 1.74 -9.80
CA PHE A 373 13.45 1.96 -10.08
C PHE A 373 13.25 3.02 -11.15
N THR A 374 12.53 2.68 -12.22
CA THR A 374 12.09 3.59 -13.28
C THR A 374 10.58 3.47 -13.52
N GLU A 375 9.92 4.53 -13.91
CA GLU A 375 8.49 4.49 -14.25
C GLU A 375 8.25 3.98 -15.68
N TYR A 376 9.24 4.16 -16.56
CA TYR A 376 9.07 3.94 -18.00
C TYR A 376 9.74 2.66 -18.50
N ARG A 377 8.95 1.87 -19.21
CA ARG A 377 9.45 0.63 -19.83
C ARG A 377 10.54 0.89 -20.88
N ALA A 378 10.44 1.98 -21.62
CA ALA A 378 11.44 2.32 -22.62
C ALA A 378 12.77 2.64 -21.94
N THR A 379 12.77 3.40 -20.85
CA THR A 379 13.95 3.67 -20.02
C THR A 379 14.53 2.39 -19.42
N GLN A 380 13.69 1.45 -18.93
CA GLN A 380 14.16 0.16 -18.44
C GLN A 380 14.97 -0.61 -19.51
N LEU A 381 14.46 -0.66 -20.73
CA LEU A 381 15.12 -1.35 -21.84
C LEU A 381 16.41 -0.66 -22.26
N TYR A 382 16.39 0.69 -22.30
CA TYR A 382 17.57 1.50 -22.58
C TYR A 382 18.66 1.28 -21.53
N LEU A 383 18.33 1.38 -20.24
CA LEU A 383 19.27 1.15 -19.15
C LEU A 383 19.87 -0.25 -19.19
N GLN A 384 19.05 -1.27 -19.46
CA GLN A 384 19.54 -2.65 -19.60
C GLN A 384 20.58 -2.76 -20.72
N TRP A 385 20.28 -2.21 -21.88
CA TRP A 385 21.21 -2.19 -23.02
C TRP A 385 22.47 -1.38 -22.68
N PHE A 386 22.31 -0.17 -22.11
CA PHE A 386 23.42 0.72 -21.78
C PHE A 386 24.39 0.09 -20.78
N LEU A 387 23.89 -0.48 -19.69
CA LEU A 387 24.72 -1.16 -18.68
C LEU A 387 25.45 -2.38 -19.27
N GLN A 388 24.77 -3.15 -20.14
CA GLN A 388 25.38 -4.29 -20.82
C GLN A 388 26.55 -3.87 -21.73
N GLN A 389 26.46 -2.73 -22.44
CA GLN A 389 27.58 -2.20 -23.24
C GLN A 389 28.82 -1.84 -22.40
N HIS A 390 28.61 -1.58 -21.10
CA HIS A 390 29.68 -1.26 -20.14
C HIS A 390 30.08 -2.45 -19.26
N GLY A 391 29.67 -3.67 -19.62
CA GLY A 391 30.04 -4.89 -18.90
C GLY A 391 29.29 -5.14 -17.59
N ILE A 392 28.26 -4.34 -17.25
CA ILE A 392 27.46 -4.51 -16.04
C ILE A 392 26.28 -5.44 -16.33
N SER A 393 26.21 -6.55 -15.59
CA SER A 393 25.13 -7.52 -15.72
C SER A 393 23.85 -6.99 -15.08
N SER A 394 22.75 -6.97 -15.84
CA SER A 394 21.47 -6.46 -15.36
C SER A 394 20.29 -7.31 -15.78
N VAL A 395 19.26 -7.36 -14.93
CA VAL A 395 18.00 -8.08 -15.18
C VAL A 395 16.81 -7.13 -15.12
N PRO A 396 15.89 -7.18 -16.09
CA PRO A 396 14.68 -6.37 -16.05
C PRO A 396 13.61 -7.04 -15.20
N PHE A 397 12.91 -6.25 -14.39
CA PHE A 397 11.79 -6.71 -13.58
C PHE A 397 10.57 -5.81 -13.78
N ARG A 398 9.50 -6.32 -14.39
CA ARG A 398 8.34 -5.50 -14.79
C ARG A 398 7.00 -6.19 -14.59
N GLY A 399 5.94 -5.39 -14.56
CA GLY A 399 4.57 -5.87 -14.67
C GLY A 399 4.36 -6.68 -15.97
N GLY A 400 3.39 -7.60 -15.96
CA GLY A 400 3.07 -8.43 -17.13
C GLY A 400 3.98 -9.65 -17.34
N PHE A 401 5.09 -9.80 -16.62
CA PHE A 401 5.83 -11.06 -16.63
C PHE A 401 5.01 -12.18 -15.98
N LYS A 402 5.01 -13.36 -16.62
CA LYS A 402 4.48 -14.58 -15.99
C LYS A 402 5.25 -14.85 -14.70
N ARG A 403 4.57 -15.44 -13.72
CA ARG A 403 5.08 -15.73 -12.39
C ARG A 403 6.44 -16.41 -12.38
N ASN A 404 6.58 -17.54 -13.08
CA ASN A 404 7.84 -18.29 -13.17
C ASN A 404 8.99 -17.43 -13.70
N LYS A 405 8.69 -16.45 -14.59
CA LYS A 405 9.70 -15.54 -15.10
C LYS A 405 10.12 -14.53 -14.04
N LYS A 406 9.20 -14.07 -13.18
CA LYS A 406 9.53 -13.19 -12.06
C LYS A 406 10.43 -13.88 -11.05
N ASP A 407 10.09 -15.12 -10.65
CA ASP A 407 10.89 -15.89 -9.71
C ASP A 407 12.29 -16.19 -10.29
N TRP A 408 12.36 -16.54 -11.56
CA TRP A 408 13.64 -16.76 -12.23
C TRP A 408 14.50 -15.49 -12.31
N MET A 409 13.90 -14.33 -12.63
CA MET A 409 14.63 -13.05 -12.66
C MET A 409 15.14 -12.66 -11.27
N ARG A 410 14.35 -12.92 -10.21
CA ARG A 410 14.80 -12.71 -8.83
C ARG A 410 16.00 -13.59 -8.49
N THR A 411 15.94 -14.89 -8.81
CA THR A 411 17.05 -15.83 -8.59
C THR A 411 18.28 -15.40 -9.38
N LEU A 412 18.11 -15.00 -10.63
CA LEU A 412 19.22 -14.52 -11.48
C LEU A 412 19.86 -13.25 -10.89
N PHE A 413 19.07 -12.31 -10.35
CA PHE A 413 19.57 -11.15 -9.64
C PHE A 413 20.33 -11.55 -8.37
N GLN A 414 19.79 -12.48 -7.61
CA GLN A 414 20.43 -12.95 -6.38
C GLN A 414 21.78 -13.63 -6.62
N SER A 415 21.92 -14.44 -7.69
CA SER A 415 23.11 -15.24 -7.94
C SER A 415 24.13 -14.58 -8.90
N ASN A 416 23.70 -13.94 -9.97
CA ASN A 416 24.57 -13.62 -11.08
C ASN A 416 24.59 -12.15 -11.49
N ALA A 417 23.45 -11.44 -11.46
CA ALA A 417 23.39 -10.07 -11.94
C ALA A 417 23.70 -9.08 -10.82
N GLN A 418 24.41 -8.00 -11.16
CA GLN A 418 24.69 -6.89 -10.24
C GLN A 418 23.49 -5.96 -10.11
N VAL A 419 22.75 -5.70 -11.20
CA VAL A 419 21.69 -4.70 -11.24
C VAL A 419 20.33 -5.33 -11.51
N LEU A 420 19.31 -4.96 -10.74
CA LEU A 420 17.90 -5.22 -11.03
C LEU A 420 17.24 -3.92 -11.47
N ILE A 421 16.71 -3.85 -12.70
CA ILE A 421 15.99 -2.67 -13.19
C ILE A 421 14.49 -2.95 -13.11
N ALA A 422 13.81 -2.35 -12.14
CA ALA A 422 12.39 -2.57 -11.86
C ALA A 422 11.53 -1.42 -12.38
N THR A 423 10.41 -1.78 -13.02
CA THR A 423 9.31 -0.82 -13.16
C THR A 423 8.39 -0.92 -11.94
N GLU A 424 7.63 0.11 -11.65
CA GLU A 424 6.78 0.17 -10.45
C GLU A 424 5.85 -1.04 -10.31
N ALA A 425 5.09 -1.35 -11.36
CA ALA A 425 4.23 -2.54 -11.39
C ALA A 425 5.00 -3.87 -11.30
N GLY A 426 6.29 -3.87 -11.63
CA GLY A 426 7.18 -5.01 -11.46
C GLY A 426 7.63 -5.16 -10.01
N GLY A 427 8.04 -4.07 -9.39
CA GLY A 427 8.60 -4.04 -8.04
C GLY A 427 7.59 -4.31 -6.91
N GLU A 428 6.29 -4.24 -7.18
CA GLU A 428 5.28 -4.56 -6.16
C GLU A 428 5.43 -6.00 -5.64
N GLY A 429 5.56 -6.12 -4.32
CA GLY A 429 5.48 -7.39 -3.61
C GLY A 429 6.71 -8.31 -3.68
N ILE A 430 7.81 -7.89 -4.27
CA ILE A 430 9.05 -8.68 -4.27
C ILE A 430 9.85 -8.45 -2.98
N ASN A 431 10.41 -9.54 -2.43
CA ASN A 431 11.35 -9.49 -1.32
C ASN A 431 12.79 -9.51 -1.86
N LEU A 432 13.55 -8.45 -1.60
CA LEU A 432 14.92 -8.24 -2.08
C LEU A 432 15.87 -7.87 -0.93
N GLN A 433 15.65 -8.40 0.28
CA GLN A 433 16.44 -8.10 1.49
C GLN A 433 17.95 -8.38 1.35
N PHE A 434 18.34 -9.24 0.42
CA PHE A 434 19.75 -9.51 0.14
C PHE A 434 20.46 -8.35 -0.59
N CYS A 435 19.76 -7.28 -0.91
CA CYS A 435 20.27 -6.06 -1.51
C CYS A 435 20.02 -4.90 -0.53
N HIS A 436 20.96 -3.94 -0.47
CA HIS A 436 20.83 -2.78 0.40
C HIS A 436 21.08 -1.44 -0.32
N HIS A 437 21.21 -1.44 -1.66
CA HIS A 437 21.30 -0.24 -2.48
C HIS A 437 20.10 -0.07 -3.40
N VAL A 438 19.48 1.12 -3.37
CA VAL A 438 18.35 1.51 -4.22
C VAL A 438 18.61 2.81 -4.93
N ILE A 439 18.43 2.85 -6.24
CA ILE A 439 18.42 4.05 -7.05
C ILE A 439 16.99 4.34 -7.50
N ASN A 440 16.43 5.46 -7.07
CA ASN A 440 15.22 6.03 -7.62
C ASN A 440 15.57 6.86 -8.85
N TYR A 441 15.63 6.21 -10.00
CA TYR A 441 15.97 6.84 -11.28
C TYR A 441 14.90 7.83 -11.73
N ASP A 442 13.63 7.46 -11.57
CA ASP A 442 12.47 8.35 -11.73
C ASP A 442 11.77 8.50 -10.38
N LEU A 443 11.54 9.75 -9.98
CA LEU A 443 10.87 10.07 -8.73
C LEU A 443 9.34 10.01 -8.92
N PRO A 444 8.62 9.28 -8.08
CA PRO A 444 7.16 9.30 -8.09
C PRO A 444 6.64 10.57 -7.41
N TRP A 445 5.46 11.03 -7.80
CA TRP A 445 4.76 12.14 -7.13
C TRP A 445 4.40 11.81 -5.67
N ASN A 446 4.02 10.56 -5.45
CA ASN A 446 3.56 10.10 -4.16
C ASN A 446 4.73 9.54 -3.35
N PRO A 447 5.13 10.18 -2.23
CA PRO A 447 6.23 9.73 -1.38
C PRO A 447 6.04 8.32 -0.82
N MET A 448 4.78 7.87 -0.63
CA MET A 448 4.50 6.49 -0.20
C MET A 448 5.01 5.44 -1.19
N ARG A 449 5.15 5.78 -2.46
CA ARG A 449 5.77 4.88 -3.45
C ARG A 449 7.26 4.73 -3.23
N ILE A 450 7.95 5.81 -2.81
CA ILE A 450 9.36 5.73 -2.40
C ILE A 450 9.50 4.82 -1.18
N GLU A 451 8.66 4.99 -0.16
CA GLU A 451 8.65 4.11 1.01
C GLU A 451 8.36 2.64 0.64
N GLN A 452 7.43 2.41 -0.28
CA GLN A 452 7.17 1.08 -0.80
C GLN A 452 8.37 0.48 -1.56
N ARG A 453 9.14 1.29 -2.30
CA ARG A 453 10.38 0.87 -2.97
C ARG A 453 11.47 0.54 -1.94
N ILE A 454 11.71 1.42 -0.97
CA ILE A 454 12.66 1.22 0.13
C ILE A 454 12.28 -0.02 0.93
N GLY A 455 11.01 -0.21 1.24
CA GLY A 455 10.50 -1.39 1.94
C GLY A 455 10.68 -2.73 1.21
N ARG A 456 11.21 -2.75 -0.02
CA ARG A 456 11.65 -4.00 -0.69
C ARG A 456 12.96 -4.52 -0.15
N ILE A 457 13.80 -3.64 0.36
CA ILE A 457 15.13 -3.94 0.91
C ILE A 457 15.20 -3.66 2.41
N HIS A 458 14.63 -2.58 2.90
CA HIS A 458 14.60 -2.18 4.31
C HIS A 458 13.38 -2.75 5.01
N ARG A 459 13.53 -3.95 5.56
CA ARG A 459 12.48 -4.69 6.27
C ARG A 459 13.08 -5.61 7.30
N LEU A 460 12.25 -6.22 8.16
CA LEU A 460 12.70 -7.16 9.19
C LEU A 460 13.64 -8.22 8.63
N GLY A 461 14.83 -8.35 9.25
CA GLY A 461 15.89 -9.26 8.82
C GLY A 461 16.86 -8.66 7.79
N GLN A 462 16.83 -7.34 7.55
CA GLN A 462 17.93 -6.65 6.89
C GLN A 462 19.07 -6.44 7.89
N GLU A 463 20.28 -6.88 7.54
CA GLU A 463 21.45 -6.84 8.41
C GLU A 463 22.40 -5.67 8.10
N HIS A 464 22.21 -5.02 6.94
CA HIS A 464 23.05 -3.94 6.45
C HIS A 464 22.31 -2.61 6.42
N ASP A 465 23.05 -1.52 6.64
CA ASP A 465 22.55 -0.18 6.38
C ASP A 465 22.09 -0.03 4.94
N VAL A 466 21.01 0.72 4.72
CA VAL A 466 20.38 0.85 3.41
C VAL A 466 20.74 2.18 2.78
N HIS A 467 21.25 2.13 1.56
CA HIS A 467 21.64 3.30 0.77
C HIS A 467 20.58 3.60 -0.30
N ILE A 468 20.07 4.82 -0.29
CA ILE A 468 18.99 5.29 -1.14
C ILE A 468 19.49 6.47 -1.95
N TYR A 469 19.54 6.32 -3.27
CA TYR A 469 20.01 7.33 -4.21
C TYR A 469 18.84 7.88 -5.00
N ASN A 470 18.51 9.15 -4.80
CA ASN A 470 17.43 9.84 -5.51
C ASN A 470 18.01 10.69 -6.64
N PHE A 471 17.53 10.49 -7.86
CA PHE A 471 17.95 11.25 -9.02
C PHE A 471 16.90 12.29 -9.39
N ALA A 472 17.35 13.53 -9.58
CA ALA A 472 16.54 14.59 -10.17
C ALA A 472 17.36 15.31 -11.24
N THR A 473 16.74 15.71 -12.32
CA THR A 473 17.37 16.56 -13.33
C THR A 473 17.21 18.02 -12.93
N LYS A 474 18.35 18.74 -12.94
CA LYS A 474 18.46 20.13 -12.50
C LYS A 474 17.68 21.08 -13.41
N ASN A 475 17.00 22.07 -12.85
CA ASN A 475 16.14 23.04 -13.53
C ASN A 475 15.06 22.36 -14.38
N THR A 476 14.41 21.35 -13.81
CA THR A 476 13.29 20.66 -14.45
C THR A 476 12.19 20.34 -13.43
N ILE A 477 11.10 19.78 -13.92
CA ILE A 477 9.99 19.30 -13.07
C ILE A 477 10.45 18.32 -11.97
N GLU A 478 11.50 17.54 -12.21
CA GLU A 478 12.00 16.57 -11.22
C GLU A 478 12.69 17.23 -10.02
N GLU A 479 13.37 18.35 -10.20
CA GLU A 479 13.93 19.12 -9.09
C GLU A 479 12.82 19.60 -8.16
N HIS A 480 11.70 20.09 -8.72
CA HIS A 480 10.54 20.50 -7.94
C HIS A 480 9.89 19.31 -7.21
N ILE A 481 9.80 18.14 -7.87
CA ILE A 481 9.32 16.90 -7.24
C ILE A 481 10.23 16.51 -6.08
N LEU A 482 11.55 16.60 -6.26
CA LEU A 482 12.52 16.25 -5.24
C LEU A 482 12.37 17.15 -4.00
N HIS A 483 12.29 18.48 -4.19
CA HIS A 483 12.03 19.42 -3.09
C HIS A 483 10.74 19.09 -2.35
N LEU A 484 9.66 18.90 -3.07
CA LEU A 484 8.38 18.50 -2.48
C LEU A 484 8.47 17.18 -1.69
N LEU A 485 9.23 16.22 -2.20
CA LEU A 485 9.43 14.94 -1.52
C LEU A 485 10.27 15.10 -0.26
N TYR A 486 11.34 15.91 -0.25
CA TYR A 486 12.17 16.15 0.93
C TYR A 486 11.39 16.88 2.02
N GLU A 487 10.73 17.97 1.69
CA GLU A 487 9.91 18.72 2.64
C GLU A 487 8.77 17.86 3.20
N LYS A 488 8.25 16.92 2.38
CA LYS A 488 7.25 15.95 2.83
C LYS A 488 7.86 14.74 3.54
N ILE A 489 9.09 14.31 3.25
CA ILE A 489 9.73 13.21 3.95
C ILE A 489 10.08 13.62 5.38
N ASP A 490 10.58 14.83 5.62
CA ASP A 490 10.71 15.37 6.97
C ASP A 490 9.35 15.53 7.68
N LEU A 491 8.33 15.96 6.95
CA LEU A 491 6.93 15.91 7.39
C LEU A 491 6.48 14.44 7.59
N PHE A 492 6.93 13.51 6.75
CA PHE A 492 6.56 12.11 6.83
C PHE A 492 7.23 11.38 7.98
N GLU A 493 8.48 11.61 8.28
CA GLU A 493 9.14 11.04 9.47
C GLU A 493 8.52 11.62 10.76
N THR A 494 8.15 12.89 10.75
CA THR A 494 7.46 13.54 11.87
C THR A 494 5.97 13.19 11.95
N VAL A 495 5.30 12.91 10.83
CA VAL A 495 3.84 12.82 10.64
C VAL A 495 3.32 11.39 10.37
N ILE A 496 4.16 10.41 9.99
CA ILE A 496 3.72 8.98 9.91
C ILE A 496 3.44 8.39 11.30
N GLY A 497 3.43 9.25 12.22
CA GLY A 497 3.39 9.09 13.59
C GLY A 497 2.22 8.39 14.23
N LYS A 498 1.09 8.82 14.32
CA LYS A 498 -0.06 8.25 15.05
C LYS A 498 -1.25 8.10 14.12
N LEU A 499 -2.25 7.32 14.51
CA LEU A 499 -3.55 7.29 13.81
C LEU A 499 -4.10 8.71 13.62
N ASP A 500 -3.75 9.61 14.53
CA ASP A 500 -3.99 11.05 14.51
C ASP A 500 -3.53 11.67 13.19
N ASP A 501 -2.35 11.30 12.72
CA ASP A 501 -1.77 11.84 11.48
C ASP A 501 -2.44 11.31 10.22
N ILE A 502 -3.09 10.14 10.27
CA ILE A 502 -3.90 9.65 9.14
C ILE A 502 -5.12 10.54 8.95
N LEU A 503 -5.77 10.92 10.03
CA LEU A 503 -6.96 11.77 9.99
C LEU A 503 -6.61 13.22 9.61
N THR A 504 -5.51 13.74 10.12
CA THR A 504 -4.99 15.07 9.77
C THR A 504 -4.57 15.17 8.30
N ARG A 505 -4.06 14.08 7.70
CA ARG A 505 -3.73 14.02 6.26
C ARG A 505 -4.92 14.02 5.33
N LEU A 506 -6.11 13.72 5.84
CA LEU A 506 -7.34 13.87 5.06
C LEU A 506 -7.66 15.34 4.74
N GLU A 507 -7.03 16.27 5.46
CA GLU A 507 -7.09 17.69 5.16
C GLU A 507 -6.16 18.11 4.00
N LEU A 508 -5.10 17.33 3.73
CA LEU A 508 -4.22 17.56 2.59
C LEU A 508 -4.94 17.10 1.31
N LYS A 509 -5.42 18.08 0.55
CA LYS A 509 -6.05 17.92 -0.77
C LYS A 509 -5.25 16.96 -1.67
N ASN A 510 -5.87 16.51 -2.75
CA ASN A 510 -5.27 15.81 -3.90
C ASN A 510 -3.98 16.52 -4.37
N ILE A 511 -2.91 16.38 -3.61
CA ILE A 511 -1.64 17.05 -3.88
C ILE A 511 -1.16 16.70 -5.28
N ASP A 512 -1.37 15.45 -5.71
CA ASP A 512 -1.02 15.02 -7.06
C ASP A 512 -1.80 15.82 -8.13
N GLN A 513 -3.06 16.16 -7.85
CA GLN A 513 -3.91 16.93 -8.75
C GLN A 513 -3.67 18.43 -8.63
N GLU A 514 -3.42 18.95 -7.44
CA GLU A 514 -3.06 20.36 -7.24
C GLU A 514 -1.68 20.69 -7.82
N ILE A 515 -0.72 19.79 -7.66
CA ILE A 515 0.58 19.93 -8.30
C ILE A 515 0.38 19.90 -9.83
N ALA A 516 -0.42 18.97 -10.36
CA ALA A 516 -0.74 18.93 -11.77
C ALA A 516 -1.41 20.24 -12.23
N ASP A 517 -2.39 20.74 -11.48
CA ASP A 517 -3.09 22.00 -11.76
C ASP A 517 -2.14 23.21 -11.69
N ILE A 518 -1.21 23.24 -10.72
CA ILE A 518 -0.18 24.26 -10.59
C ILE A 518 0.72 24.27 -11.83
N PHE A 519 1.15 23.09 -12.28
CA PHE A 519 1.98 22.96 -13.49
C PHE A 519 1.22 23.34 -14.76
N GLU A 520 -0.08 23.00 -14.87
CA GLU A 520 -0.92 23.39 -16.00
C GLU A 520 -1.18 24.90 -16.07
N THR A 521 -1.38 25.52 -14.90
CA THR A 521 -1.79 26.93 -14.82
C THR A 521 -0.63 27.91 -14.69
N SER A 522 0.60 27.44 -14.56
CA SER A 522 1.76 28.33 -14.44
C SER A 522 2.33 28.70 -15.80
N ASP A 523 2.50 30.01 -16.04
CA ASP A 523 2.98 30.54 -17.31
C ASP A 523 4.50 30.67 -17.39
N SER A 524 5.19 30.62 -16.26
CA SER A 524 6.64 30.69 -16.16
C SER A 524 7.18 29.80 -15.05
N GLU A 525 8.47 29.46 -15.13
CA GLU A 525 9.17 28.68 -14.09
C GLU A 525 9.20 29.42 -12.75
N GLY A 526 9.30 30.76 -12.77
CA GLY A 526 9.22 31.58 -11.57
C GLY A 526 7.84 31.54 -10.90
N GLU A 527 6.76 31.56 -11.68
CA GLU A 527 5.38 31.41 -11.19
C GLU A 527 5.13 30.02 -10.63
N LEU A 528 5.62 29.01 -11.35
CA LEU A 528 5.58 27.63 -10.90
C LEU A 528 6.24 27.47 -9.52
N ARG A 529 7.44 28.00 -9.37
CA ARG A 529 8.20 27.96 -8.12
C ARG A 529 7.44 28.65 -6.98
N ILE A 530 6.93 29.87 -7.22
CA ILE A 530 6.14 30.62 -6.23
C ILE A 530 4.88 29.85 -5.83
N LYS A 531 4.17 29.23 -6.76
CA LYS A 531 2.95 28.46 -6.47
C LYS A 531 3.27 27.20 -5.68
N ILE A 532 4.40 26.53 -5.98
CA ILE A 532 4.86 25.37 -5.22
C ILE A 532 5.33 25.79 -3.83
N ASP A 533 6.12 26.85 -3.70
CA ASP A 533 6.57 27.40 -2.42
C ASP A 533 5.37 27.85 -1.56
N ASN A 534 4.36 28.45 -2.16
CA ASN A 534 3.11 28.79 -1.48
C ASN A 534 2.35 27.55 -1.02
N LEU A 535 2.23 26.51 -1.86
CA LEU A 535 1.61 25.25 -1.47
C LEU A 535 2.36 24.62 -0.28
N THR A 536 3.68 24.62 -0.34
CA THR A 536 4.56 24.13 0.73
C THR A 536 4.43 24.97 1.99
N SER A 537 4.38 26.29 1.87
CA SER A 537 4.21 27.21 3.02
C SER A 537 2.85 27.03 3.69
N ILE A 538 1.78 26.80 2.92
CA ILE A 538 0.46 26.49 3.46
C ILE A 538 0.49 25.16 4.24
N LEU A 539 1.15 24.14 3.68
CA LEU A 539 1.32 22.84 4.32
C LEU A 539 2.12 22.93 5.62
N ASN A 540 3.16 23.78 5.65
CA ASN A 540 4.00 24.02 6.83
C ASN A 540 3.32 24.91 7.89
N ALA A 541 2.57 25.92 7.49
CA ALA A 541 1.84 26.80 8.41
C ALA A 541 0.73 26.05 9.16
N GLU A 542 -0.04 25.21 8.46
CA GLU A 542 -1.03 24.33 9.08
C GLU A 542 -0.39 23.36 10.09
N HIS A 543 0.85 22.92 9.82
CA HIS A 543 1.62 22.06 10.72
C HIS A 543 2.13 22.79 11.98
N MET A 544 2.52 24.06 11.87
CA MET A 544 3.02 24.87 13.01
C MET A 544 1.89 25.31 13.93
N GLU A 545 0.73 25.66 13.41
CA GLU A 545 -0.45 25.99 14.20
C GLU A 545 -0.89 24.80 15.08
N GLN A 546 -0.86 23.60 14.53
CA GLN A 546 -1.22 22.38 15.25
C GLN A 546 -0.20 21.99 16.34
N LYS A 547 1.10 22.23 16.13
CA LYS A 547 2.11 22.05 17.19
C LYS A 547 1.91 23.04 18.34
N GLY A 548 1.45 24.25 18.04
CA GLY A 548 1.15 25.27 19.04
C GLY A 548 -0.07 24.90 19.90
N GLU A 549 -1.12 24.35 19.30
CA GLU A 549 -2.33 23.93 20.01
C GLU A 549 -2.11 22.67 20.88
N ASN A 550 -1.34 21.70 20.40
CA ASN A 550 -1.00 20.50 21.18
C ASN A 550 -0.10 20.82 22.39
N ALA A 551 0.85 21.74 22.24
CA ALA A 551 1.69 22.20 23.35
C ALA A 551 0.91 22.97 24.41
N GLN A 552 -0.17 23.68 24.05
CA GLN A 552 -1.05 24.37 25.00
C GLN A 552 -2.00 23.42 25.74
N ASN A 553 -2.43 22.33 25.08
CA ASN A 553 -3.29 21.32 25.71
C ASN A 553 -2.54 20.41 26.70
N GLU A 554 -1.25 20.15 26.47
CA GLU A 554 -0.41 19.39 27.42
C GLU A 554 -0.06 20.20 28.66
N THR A 555 0.03 21.54 28.59
CA THR A 555 0.26 22.41 29.75
C THR A 555 -1.00 22.73 30.53
N GLY A 556 -2.19 22.51 29.99
CA GLY A 556 -3.49 22.74 30.64
C GLY A 556 -4.02 21.59 31.50
N SER A 557 -3.40 20.39 31.43
CA SER A 557 -3.84 19.21 32.20
C SER A 557 -3.10 18.97 33.51
N HIS A 558 -2.28 19.93 33.97
CA HIS A 558 -1.53 19.89 35.22
C HIS A 558 -1.86 21.05 36.19
N THR A 559 -3.09 21.60 36.13
CA THR A 559 -3.60 22.49 37.18
C THR A 559 -4.90 21.99 37.74
#